data_80a6db40f2db57a74ec6d70cb78a8b21
#
_entry.id   80a6db40f2db57a74ec6d70cb78a8b21
#
_cell.length_a   1.000
_cell.length_b   1.000
_cell.length_c   1.000
_cell.angle_alpha   90.00
_cell.angle_beta   90.00
_cell.angle_gamma   90.00
#
_symmetry.space_group_name_H-M   'P 1'
#
loop_
_entity.id
_entity.type
_entity.pdbx_description
1 polymer ?
#
loop_
_entity_poly.entity_id
_entity_poly.type
_entity_poly.pdbx_seq_one_letter_code
_entity_poly.pdbx_strand_id
1 'polypeptide(L)'
;LARQLAAVMEWELAPVLGESMSLADIDRALEDFHGTDCAFAGANTNVYPETLLFEGENLTLPVLKNEALDLFAAQSGTGLANLLGAFGFSAYTDFYSEQNDTVRVFVDDASTLRLAKTGLMQYATAGDQSTVTAFESGEVTGSAALDAQIDCARVILDTVLRAGETDTHASLYAVNETEHRTTLVFLQLYSGVPVLGSTDFAAFEFEGGVLRAATVNLQRFAATGENRIVLPAKQAAASASAGERSMMAAYREENGVYAPSRFYLKDGKTD
;
A
#
# COMPACT_ATOMS: atom_id res chain seq x y z
N LEU A 1 -2.54 -2.02 -22.41
CA LEU A 1 -1.19 -2.25 -21.85
C LEU A 1 -0.40 -0.94 -21.80
N ALA A 2 -0.26 -0.19 -22.93
CA ALA A 2 0.47 1.09 -22.96
C ALA A 2 -0.08 2.14 -21.98
N ARG A 3 -1.41 2.26 -21.86
CA ARG A 3 -2.04 3.16 -20.86
C ARG A 3 -1.79 2.73 -19.42
N GLN A 4 -1.73 1.44 -19.16
CA GLN A 4 -1.44 0.92 -17.81
C GLN A 4 0.04 1.10 -17.46
N LEU A 5 0.94 0.86 -18.42
CA LEU A 5 2.37 1.17 -18.28
C LEU A 5 2.61 2.67 -18.08
N ALA A 6 1.90 3.52 -18.82
CA ALA A 6 2.02 4.97 -18.69
C ALA A 6 1.59 5.45 -17.30
N ALA A 7 0.51 4.91 -16.73
CA ALA A 7 0.08 5.24 -15.36
C ALA A 7 1.12 4.81 -14.30
N VAL A 8 1.71 3.63 -14.45
CA VAL A 8 2.78 3.13 -13.56
C VAL A 8 4.05 3.98 -13.71
N MET A 9 4.45 4.31 -14.93
CA MET A 9 5.65 5.11 -15.19
C MET A 9 5.46 6.57 -14.77
N GLU A 10 4.29 7.17 -14.95
CA GLU A 10 3.99 8.51 -14.42
C GLU A 10 4.10 8.54 -12.88
N TRP A 11 3.67 7.49 -12.24
CA TRP A 11 3.67 7.42 -10.78
C TRP A 11 5.07 7.18 -10.19
N GLU A 12 5.90 6.36 -10.84
CA GLU A 12 7.26 6.08 -10.39
C GLU A 12 8.30 7.10 -10.88
N LEU A 13 8.14 7.65 -12.06
CA LEU A 13 9.13 8.56 -12.67
C LEU A 13 8.88 10.03 -12.35
N ALA A 14 7.64 10.46 -12.09
CA ALA A 14 7.33 11.83 -11.74
C ALA A 14 8.09 12.32 -10.47
N PRO A 15 8.22 11.53 -9.39
CA PRO A 15 9.03 11.90 -8.23
C PRO A 15 10.54 11.97 -8.53
N VAL A 16 11.02 11.16 -9.48
CA VAL A 16 12.46 11.06 -9.82
C VAL A 16 12.88 12.15 -10.79
N LEU A 17 12.03 12.52 -11.74
CA LEU A 17 12.37 13.47 -12.79
C LEU A 17 11.90 14.91 -12.50
N GLY A 18 11.03 15.11 -11.51
CA GLY A 18 10.56 16.44 -11.09
C GLY A 18 9.70 17.18 -12.12
N GLU A 19 9.42 16.56 -13.26
CA GLU A 19 8.60 17.12 -14.33
C GLU A 19 7.55 16.11 -14.78
N SER A 20 6.37 16.59 -15.15
CA SER A 20 5.31 15.76 -15.73
C SER A 20 5.71 15.31 -17.13
N MET A 21 5.88 14.02 -17.35
CA MET A 21 6.04 13.46 -18.68
C MET A 21 4.69 13.38 -19.39
N SER A 22 4.64 13.79 -20.63
CA SER A 22 3.45 13.58 -21.45
C SER A 22 3.37 12.12 -21.94
N LEU A 23 2.15 11.64 -22.26
CA LEU A 23 1.95 10.32 -22.88
C LEU A 23 2.81 10.14 -24.14
N ALA A 24 3.02 11.21 -24.91
CA ALA A 24 3.86 11.20 -26.12
C ALA A 24 5.36 11.00 -25.80
N ASP A 25 5.83 11.49 -24.65
CA ASP A 25 7.22 11.28 -24.23
C ASP A 25 7.44 9.86 -23.74
N ILE A 26 6.43 9.27 -23.09
CA ILE A 26 6.44 7.86 -22.68
C ILE A 26 6.41 6.95 -23.92
N ASP A 27 5.54 7.21 -24.88
CA ASP A 27 5.47 6.43 -26.13
C ASP A 27 6.81 6.49 -26.87
N ARG A 28 7.44 7.68 -26.95
CA ARG A 28 8.76 7.84 -27.55
C ARG A 28 9.86 7.10 -26.79
N ALA A 29 9.85 7.13 -25.47
CA ALA A 29 10.80 6.38 -24.66
C ALA A 29 10.63 4.87 -24.81
N LEU A 30 9.39 4.39 -25.03
CA LEU A 30 9.09 2.99 -25.29
C LEU A 30 9.48 2.54 -26.71
N GLU A 31 9.40 3.42 -27.72
CA GLU A 31 9.87 3.13 -29.08
C GLU A 31 11.38 2.92 -29.14
N ASP A 32 12.14 3.66 -28.36
CA ASP A 32 13.61 3.55 -28.25
C ASP A 32 14.06 2.49 -27.23
N PHE A 33 13.12 1.87 -26.49
CA PHE A 33 13.44 0.87 -25.50
C PHE A 33 13.72 -0.49 -26.14
N HIS A 34 14.95 -0.71 -26.51
CA HIS A 34 15.48 -2.01 -26.95
C HIS A 34 15.99 -2.83 -25.76
N GLY A 35 15.24 -2.82 -24.65
CA GLY A 35 15.59 -3.57 -23.45
C GLY A 35 15.55 -5.08 -23.70
N THR A 36 16.44 -5.78 -23.03
CA THR A 36 16.45 -7.23 -22.93
C THR A 36 15.10 -7.74 -22.45
N ASP A 37 14.63 -8.85 -23.00
CA ASP A 37 13.36 -9.52 -22.75
C ASP A 37 12.74 -9.24 -21.35
N CYS A 38 11.83 -8.28 -21.29
CA CYS A 38 11.01 -8.05 -20.09
C CYS A 38 9.83 -9.01 -20.14
N ALA A 39 9.77 -9.95 -19.22
CA ALA A 39 8.60 -10.79 -19.04
C ALA A 39 7.73 -10.20 -17.92
N PHE A 40 6.47 -9.90 -18.25
CA PHE A 40 5.49 -9.57 -17.22
C PHE A 40 5.04 -10.84 -16.53
N ALA A 41 5.28 -10.95 -15.22
CA ALA A 41 4.75 -12.04 -14.43
C ALA A 41 3.29 -11.73 -14.08
N GLY A 42 2.39 -12.54 -14.64
CA GLY A 42 0.98 -12.57 -14.28
C GLY A 42 0.04 -11.83 -15.24
N ALA A 43 -0.70 -12.59 -16.00
CA ALA A 43 -1.83 -12.12 -16.81
C ALA A 43 -3.13 -12.06 -15.99
N ASN A 44 -3.06 -11.98 -14.66
CA ASN A 44 -4.25 -11.91 -13.84
C ASN A 44 -4.75 -10.47 -13.79
N THR A 45 -5.95 -10.23 -14.32
CA THR A 45 -6.59 -8.91 -14.38
C THR A 45 -6.93 -8.33 -13.02
N ASN A 46 -6.80 -9.11 -11.96
CA ASN A 46 -7.06 -8.70 -10.59
C ASN A 46 -5.80 -8.24 -9.82
N VAL A 47 -4.63 -8.35 -10.41
CA VAL A 47 -3.38 -7.84 -9.83
C VAL A 47 -3.07 -6.51 -10.50
N TYR A 48 -3.02 -5.46 -9.71
CA TYR A 48 -2.74 -4.13 -10.21
C TYR A 48 -1.31 -4.00 -10.75
N PRO A 49 -1.08 -3.14 -11.75
CA PRO A 49 0.22 -3.00 -12.43
C PRO A 49 1.38 -2.69 -11.50
N GLU A 50 1.13 -2.05 -10.36
CA GLU A 50 2.14 -1.71 -9.37
C GLU A 50 2.85 -2.93 -8.76
N THR A 51 2.25 -4.11 -8.86
CA THR A 51 2.87 -5.36 -8.42
C THR A 51 3.68 -6.04 -9.54
N LEU A 52 3.69 -5.49 -10.76
CA LEU A 52 4.48 -6.01 -11.86
C LEU A 52 5.95 -5.63 -11.64
N LEU A 53 6.76 -6.61 -11.34
CA LEU A 53 8.21 -6.45 -11.30
C LEU A 53 8.79 -6.68 -12.69
N PHE A 54 9.55 -5.71 -13.18
CA PHE A 54 10.40 -5.90 -14.36
C PHE A 54 11.50 -6.88 -14.00
N GLU A 55 11.59 -7.98 -14.71
CA GLU A 55 12.58 -9.01 -14.42
C GLU A 55 13.84 -8.83 -15.27
N GLY A 56 14.93 -8.46 -14.60
CA GLY A 56 16.27 -8.77 -15.06
C GLY A 56 16.63 -10.22 -14.70
N GLU A 57 17.70 -10.75 -15.29
CA GLU A 57 18.09 -12.16 -15.13
C GLU A 57 18.43 -12.57 -13.69
N ASN A 58 18.82 -11.62 -12.81
CA ASN A 58 19.15 -11.87 -11.41
C ASN A 58 18.69 -10.72 -10.51
N LEU A 59 17.59 -10.90 -9.83
CA LEU A 59 17.12 -9.96 -8.82
C LEU A 59 17.81 -10.29 -7.49
N THR A 60 18.68 -9.40 -7.01
CA THR A 60 19.29 -9.50 -5.68
C THR A 60 18.71 -8.44 -4.78
N LEU A 61 18.10 -8.84 -3.68
CA LEU A 61 17.41 -7.95 -2.74
C LEU A 61 18.00 -8.09 -1.33
N PRO A 62 18.04 -7.01 -0.54
CA PRO A 62 18.47 -7.07 0.84
C PRO A 62 17.50 -7.90 1.69
N VAL A 63 18.02 -8.56 2.72
CA VAL A 63 17.19 -9.07 3.81
C VAL A 63 16.85 -7.90 4.72
N LEU A 64 15.58 -7.79 5.13
CA LEU A 64 15.10 -6.67 5.95
C LEU A 64 14.87 -7.13 7.40
N LYS A 65 15.02 -6.20 8.32
CA LYS A 65 14.55 -6.32 9.71
C LYS A 65 13.48 -5.26 9.97
N ASN A 66 12.55 -5.59 10.85
CA ASN A 66 11.61 -4.60 11.37
C ASN A 66 12.34 -3.71 12.37
N GLU A 67 12.20 -2.39 12.23
CA GLU A 67 12.71 -1.42 13.18
C GLU A 67 11.60 -0.96 14.12
N ALA A 68 11.99 -0.67 15.37
CA ALA A 68 11.05 -0.15 16.34
C ALA A 68 10.45 1.17 15.85
N LEU A 69 9.13 1.22 15.80
CA LEU A 69 8.35 2.40 15.49
C LEU A 69 7.74 2.95 16.78
N ASP A 70 7.85 4.25 16.99
CA ASP A 70 7.17 4.95 18.07
C ASP A 70 6.47 6.18 17.52
N LEU A 71 5.21 6.03 17.17
CA LEU A 71 4.39 7.12 16.63
C LEU A 71 4.15 8.25 17.63
N PHE A 72 4.41 8.03 18.92
CA PHE A 72 4.21 9.06 19.96
C PHE A 72 5.50 9.84 20.26
N ALA A 73 6.67 9.25 20.02
CA ALA A 73 7.97 9.88 20.28
C ALA A 73 8.48 10.69 19.07
N ALA A 74 8.25 10.23 17.87
CA ALA A 74 8.74 10.88 16.64
C ALA A 74 8.09 12.24 16.36
N GLN A 75 7.18 12.70 17.23
CA GLN A 75 6.27 13.75 16.84
C GLN A 75 6.33 14.94 17.76
N SER A 76 7.32 15.78 17.53
CA SER A 76 7.23 17.18 17.92
C SER A 76 6.05 17.86 17.18
N GLY A 77 4.83 17.59 17.62
CA GLY A 77 3.64 18.39 17.33
C GLY A 77 2.98 18.30 15.95
N THR A 78 3.70 18.29 14.85
CA THR A 78 3.08 18.40 13.50
C THR A 78 2.69 17.06 12.87
N GLY A 79 3.44 16.01 13.10
CA GLY A 79 3.15 14.71 12.46
C GLY A 79 1.89 14.04 13.00
N LEU A 80 1.67 14.04 14.33
CA LEU A 80 0.43 13.52 14.92
C LEU A 80 -0.77 14.35 14.49
N ALA A 81 -0.62 15.68 14.46
CA ALA A 81 -1.69 16.58 14.00
C ALA A 81 -2.09 16.29 12.55
N ASN A 82 -1.12 16.09 11.67
CA ASN A 82 -1.37 15.75 10.28
C ASN A 82 -2.04 14.37 10.14
N LEU A 83 -1.59 13.39 10.94
CA LEU A 83 -2.17 12.05 10.96
C LEU A 83 -3.61 12.08 11.45
N LEU A 84 -3.90 12.80 12.54
CA LEU A 84 -5.26 13.01 13.03
C LEU A 84 -6.13 13.69 11.96
N GLY A 85 -5.60 14.75 11.32
CA GLY A 85 -6.27 15.46 10.23
C GLY A 85 -6.62 14.58 9.04
N ALA A 86 -5.76 13.62 8.69
CA ALA A 86 -6.03 12.68 7.60
C ALA A 86 -7.24 11.76 7.87
N PHE A 87 -7.52 11.50 9.16
CA PHE A 87 -8.72 10.77 9.60
C PHE A 87 -9.87 11.70 10.04
N GLY A 88 -9.77 13.00 9.75
CA GLY A 88 -10.83 13.97 10.07
C GLY A 88 -10.86 14.47 11.51
N PHE A 89 -9.88 14.13 12.34
CA PHE A 89 -9.79 14.59 13.73
C PHE A 89 -9.02 15.90 13.83
N SER A 90 -9.43 16.73 14.78
CA SER A 90 -8.68 17.92 15.17
C SER A 90 -7.42 17.53 15.94
N ALA A 91 -6.34 18.32 15.80
CA ALA A 91 -5.15 18.19 16.65
C ALA A 91 -5.43 18.40 18.15
N TYR A 92 -6.59 18.98 18.48
CA TYR A 92 -7.03 19.27 19.84
C TYR A 92 -8.11 18.29 20.32
N THR A 93 -8.43 17.25 19.52
CA THR A 93 -9.39 16.22 19.94
C THR A 93 -8.86 15.52 21.19
N ASP A 94 -9.69 15.43 22.22
CA ASP A 94 -9.38 14.72 23.44
C ASP A 94 -9.18 13.23 23.17
N PHE A 95 -8.27 12.62 23.92
CA PHE A 95 -8.03 11.18 23.85
C PHE A 95 -7.95 10.57 25.23
N TYR A 96 -8.21 9.27 25.31
CA TYR A 96 -7.87 8.47 26.47
C TYR A 96 -6.85 7.40 26.12
N SER A 97 -6.06 7.01 27.09
CA SER A 97 -5.01 6.01 26.90
C SER A 97 -5.49 4.62 27.31
N GLU A 98 -5.06 3.63 26.57
CA GLU A 98 -5.25 2.21 26.88
C GLU A 98 -3.89 1.49 26.91
N GLN A 99 -3.89 0.27 27.45
CA GLN A 99 -2.73 -0.64 27.45
C GLN A 99 -1.44 0.02 27.97
N ASN A 100 -1.51 0.68 29.15
CA ASN A 100 -0.37 1.38 29.74
C ASN A 100 0.25 2.45 28.82
N ASP A 101 -0.57 3.31 28.27
CA ASP A 101 -0.18 4.41 27.36
C ASP A 101 0.46 3.99 26.03
N THR A 102 0.29 2.73 25.61
CA THR A 102 0.75 2.28 24.29
C THR A 102 -0.29 2.47 23.19
N VAL A 103 -1.54 2.75 23.54
CA VAL A 103 -2.64 3.04 22.62
C VAL A 103 -3.32 4.33 23.04
N ARG A 104 -3.54 5.25 22.11
CA ARG A 104 -4.38 6.43 22.26
C ARG A 104 -5.65 6.26 21.47
N VAL A 105 -6.78 6.58 22.08
CA VAL A 105 -8.10 6.50 21.46
C VAL A 105 -8.68 7.89 21.39
N PHE A 106 -8.81 8.40 20.17
CA PHE A 106 -9.44 9.67 19.86
C PHE A 106 -10.90 9.40 19.51
N VAL A 107 -11.79 10.16 20.07
CA VAL A 107 -13.23 10.01 19.87
C VAL A 107 -13.80 11.39 19.47
N ASP A 108 -14.54 11.40 18.39
CA ASP A 108 -15.38 12.51 17.97
C ASP A 108 -16.81 11.98 17.87
N ASP A 109 -17.80 12.86 17.71
CA ASP A 109 -19.25 12.56 17.79
C ASP A 109 -19.67 11.25 17.10
N ALA A 110 -19.11 10.94 15.95
CA ALA A 110 -19.46 9.76 15.17
C ALA A 110 -18.28 8.83 14.89
N SER A 111 -17.05 9.24 15.15
CA SER A 111 -15.84 8.55 14.71
C SER A 111 -14.90 8.22 15.87
N THR A 112 -14.19 7.13 15.73
CA THR A 112 -13.15 6.68 16.67
C THR A 112 -11.89 6.34 15.92
N LEU A 113 -10.75 6.84 16.38
CA LEU A 113 -9.43 6.46 15.90
C LEU A 113 -8.60 5.89 17.06
N ARG A 114 -8.25 4.63 16.97
CA ARG A 114 -7.31 3.96 17.87
C ARG A 114 -5.93 3.97 17.22
N LEU A 115 -4.98 4.57 17.89
CA LEU A 115 -3.61 4.71 17.43
C LEU A 115 -2.67 4.01 18.41
N ALA A 116 -2.07 2.91 18.00
CA ALA A 116 -1.05 2.24 18.77
C ALA A 116 0.33 2.86 18.49
N LYS A 117 1.12 2.98 19.54
CA LYS A 117 2.51 3.44 19.49
C LYS A 117 3.34 2.70 18.43
N THR A 118 3.05 1.41 18.23
CA THR A 118 3.77 0.51 17.31
C THR A 118 3.35 0.59 15.86
N GLY A 119 2.41 1.47 15.49
CA GLY A 119 2.01 1.68 14.11
C GLY A 119 0.66 1.10 13.70
N LEU A 120 -0.03 0.35 14.58
CA LEU A 120 -1.39 -0.10 14.28
C LEU A 120 -2.37 1.05 14.49
N MET A 121 -3.16 1.33 13.46
CA MET A 121 -4.21 2.35 13.42
C MET A 121 -5.53 1.68 13.05
N GLN A 122 -6.58 2.03 13.76
CA GLN A 122 -7.92 1.52 13.50
C GLN A 122 -8.91 2.69 13.57
N TYR A 123 -9.51 3.01 12.44
CA TYR A 123 -10.55 4.01 12.31
C TYR A 123 -11.90 3.32 12.12
N ALA A 124 -12.91 3.84 12.77
CA ALA A 124 -14.29 3.43 12.55
C ALA A 124 -15.23 4.62 12.73
N THR A 125 -16.29 4.67 11.94
CA THR A 125 -17.36 5.63 12.11
C THR A 125 -18.71 4.94 12.18
N ALA A 126 -19.58 5.47 13.05
CA ALA A 126 -20.95 5.02 13.20
C ALA A 126 -21.91 6.11 12.63
N GLY A 127 -22.90 5.67 11.84
CA GLY A 127 -23.88 6.59 11.27
C GLY A 127 -23.40 7.30 9.99
N ASP A 128 -24.16 8.30 9.55
CA ASP A 128 -23.94 8.98 8.26
C ASP A 128 -23.00 10.20 8.35
N GLN A 129 -22.47 10.49 9.52
CA GLN A 129 -21.64 11.67 9.78
C GLN A 129 -20.16 11.36 9.86
N SER A 130 -19.61 10.69 8.83
CA SER A 130 -18.15 10.60 8.74
C SER A 130 -17.57 11.92 8.26
N THR A 131 -16.46 12.33 8.87
CA THR A 131 -15.68 13.51 8.44
C THR A 131 -14.78 13.20 7.26
N VAL A 132 -14.56 11.90 6.94
CA VAL A 132 -13.73 11.47 5.83
C VAL A 132 -14.60 10.97 4.70
N THR A 133 -14.66 11.75 3.64
CA THR A 133 -15.43 11.43 2.43
C THR A 133 -14.55 11.52 1.20
N ALA A 134 -14.66 10.54 0.31
CA ALA A 134 -14.00 10.56 -0.98
C ALA A 134 -14.78 11.43 -1.99
N PHE A 135 -16.12 11.42 -1.90
CA PHE A 135 -17.03 12.22 -2.70
C PHE A 135 -18.40 12.31 -2.01
N GLU A 136 -19.18 13.33 -2.34
CA GLU A 136 -20.54 13.45 -1.83
C GLU A 136 -21.52 12.49 -2.54
N SER A 137 -22.50 12.00 -1.80
CA SER A 137 -23.46 11.03 -2.31
C SER A 137 -24.24 11.59 -3.51
N GLY A 138 -24.21 10.86 -4.64
CA GLY A 138 -24.89 11.22 -5.88
C GLY A 138 -24.08 12.05 -6.87
N GLU A 139 -22.88 12.54 -6.50
CA GLU A 139 -22.03 13.32 -7.42
C GLU A 139 -21.22 12.44 -8.39
N VAL A 140 -20.81 11.26 -7.94
CA VAL A 140 -19.88 10.40 -8.69
C VAL A 140 -20.37 8.96 -8.68
N THR A 141 -20.24 8.26 -9.82
CA THR A 141 -20.67 6.87 -9.97
C THR A 141 -19.68 6.06 -10.83
N GLY A 142 -19.72 4.74 -10.72
CA GLY A 142 -18.90 3.85 -11.53
C GLY A 142 -17.40 3.96 -11.25
N SER A 143 -16.58 3.91 -12.30
CA SER A 143 -15.11 3.94 -12.15
C SER A 143 -14.60 5.22 -11.49
N ALA A 144 -15.24 6.36 -11.73
CA ALA A 144 -14.83 7.62 -11.11
C ALA A 144 -15.06 7.63 -9.59
N ALA A 145 -16.07 6.90 -9.09
CA ALA A 145 -16.27 6.73 -7.66
C ALA A 145 -15.17 5.88 -7.03
N LEU A 146 -14.78 4.80 -7.71
CA LEU A 146 -13.67 3.95 -7.27
C LEU A 146 -12.35 4.73 -7.27
N ASP A 147 -12.07 5.51 -8.32
CA ASP A 147 -10.86 6.34 -8.41
C ASP A 147 -10.80 7.35 -7.24
N ALA A 148 -11.92 8.01 -6.93
CA ALA A 148 -11.99 8.94 -5.80
C ALA A 148 -11.77 8.25 -4.44
N GLN A 149 -12.29 7.03 -4.25
CA GLN A 149 -12.04 6.24 -3.04
C GLN A 149 -10.57 5.83 -2.92
N ILE A 150 -9.94 5.42 -4.03
CA ILE A 150 -8.51 5.08 -4.07
C ILE A 150 -7.66 6.30 -3.73
N ASP A 151 -7.96 7.47 -4.32
CA ASP A 151 -7.23 8.70 -4.05
C ASP A 151 -7.38 9.14 -2.59
N CYS A 152 -8.58 9.05 -2.02
CA CYS A 152 -8.80 9.31 -0.61
C CYS A 152 -7.94 8.41 0.29
N ALA A 153 -7.93 7.09 0.04
CA ALA A 153 -7.13 6.14 0.78
C ALA A 153 -5.62 6.41 0.63
N ARG A 154 -5.15 6.78 -0.57
CA ARG A 154 -3.74 7.13 -0.84
C ARG A 154 -3.30 8.37 -0.07
N VAL A 155 -4.12 9.41 -0.03
CA VAL A 155 -3.81 10.63 0.75
C VAL A 155 -3.63 10.31 2.24
N ILE A 156 -4.47 9.44 2.78
CA ILE A 156 -4.33 8.97 4.17
C ILE A 156 -3.03 8.18 4.33
N LEU A 157 -2.76 7.21 3.45
CA LEU A 157 -1.56 6.38 3.52
C LEU A 157 -0.27 7.18 3.37
N ASP A 158 -0.22 8.15 2.46
CA ASP A 158 0.93 9.04 2.31
C ASP A 158 1.21 9.83 3.59
N THR A 159 0.15 10.24 4.29
CA THR A 159 0.30 10.94 5.56
C THR A 159 0.79 10.00 6.66
N VAL A 160 0.28 8.76 6.69
CA VAL A 160 0.69 7.72 7.62
C VAL A 160 2.17 7.34 7.42
N LEU A 161 2.58 7.10 6.18
CA LEU A 161 3.97 6.74 5.84
C LEU A 161 4.95 7.86 6.23
N ARG A 162 4.59 9.12 5.96
CA ARG A 162 5.38 10.28 6.40
C ARG A 162 5.44 10.42 7.92
N ALA A 163 4.33 10.18 8.62
CA ALA A 163 4.30 10.20 10.07
C ALA A 163 5.18 9.11 10.70
N GLY A 164 5.32 7.96 10.05
CA GLY A 164 6.20 6.87 10.47
C GLY A 164 7.67 7.03 10.05
N GLU A 165 8.01 8.09 9.30
CA GLU A 165 9.37 8.32 8.78
C GLU A 165 9.91 7.07 8.06
N THR A 166 9.10 6.48 7.18
CA THR A 166 9.44 5.24 6.49
C THR A 166 9.84 5.53 5.04
N ASP A 167 10.84 4.78 4.53
CA ASP A 167 11.24 4.80 3.11
C ASP A 167 10.43 3.79 2.28
N THR A 168 9.17 3.59 2.65
CA THR A 168 8.28 2.62 2.00
C THR A 168 7.13 3.33 1.31
N HIS A 169 6.49 2.63 0.40
CA HIS A 169 5.33 3.12 -0.36
C HIS A 169 4.13 2.21 -0.14
N ALA A 170 2.93 2.72 -0.41
CA ALA A 170 1.72 1.95 -0.44
C ALA A 170 1.33 1.62 -1.88
N SER A 171 0.95 0.38 -2.14
CA SER A 171 0.42 -0.05 -3.43
C SER A 171 -0.93 -0.71 -3.27
N LEU A 172 -1.89 -0.34 -4.11
CA LEU A 172 -3.20 -0.98 -4.14
C LEU A 172 -3.05 -2.43 -4.62
N TYR A 173 -3.49 -3.37 -3.81
CA TYR A 173 -3.38 -4.80 -4.07
C TYR A 173 -4.67 -5.43 -4.53
N ALA A 174 -5.78 -5.09 -3.86
CA ALA A 174 -7.07 -5.65 -4.18
C ALA A 174 -8.20 -4.64 -3.98
N VAL A 175 -9.22 -4.77 -4.82
CA VAL A 175 -10.50 -4.08 -4.69
C VAL A 175 -11.58 -5.14 -4.61
N ASN A 176 -12.34 -5.13 -3.52
CA ASN A 176 -13.48 -6.01 -3.33
C ASN A 176 -14.74 -5.15 -3.27
N GLU A 177 -15.57 -5.26 -4.28
CA GLU A 177 -16.83 -4.52 -4.38
C GLU A 177 -18.01 -5.43 -4.06
N THR A 178 -18.91 -4.95 -3.24
CA THR A 178 -20.24 -5.51 -3.01
C THR A 178 -21.27 -4.45 -3.41
N GLU A 179 -22.56 -4.79 -3.33
CA GLU A 179 -23.64 -3.86 -3.70
C GLU A 179 -23.59 -2.50 -2.97
N HIS A 180 -23.09 -2.49 -1.72
CA HIS A 180 -23.11 -1.29 -0.87
C HIS A 180 -21.74 -0.89 -0.34
N ARG A 181 -20.70 -1.70 -0.53
CA ARG A 181 -19.40 -1.49 0.09
C ARG A 181 -18.25 -1.80 -0.85
N THR A 182 -17.27 -0.92 -0.85
CA THR A 182 -15.97 -1.11 -1.50
C THR A 182 -14.91 -1.28 -0.44
N THR A 183 -14.13 -2.37 -0.52
CA THR A 183 -12.96 -2.59 0.33
C THR A 183 -11.70 -2.50 -0.52
N LEU A 184 -10.83 -1.59 -0.17
CA LEU A 184 -9.52 -1.39 -0.80
C LEU A 184 -8.44 -1.98 0.11
N VAL A 185 -7.62 -2.86 -0.43
CA VAL A 185 -6.50 -3.48 0.29
C VAL A 185 -5.19 -3.01 -0.32
N PHE A 186 -4.26 -2.57 0.53
CA PHE A 186 -2.95 -2.08 0.11
C PHE A 186 -1.84 -2.94 0.71
N LEU A 187 -0.74 -3.05 -0.05
CA LEU A 187 0.53 -3.61 0.42
C LEU A 187 1.51 -2.49 0.72
N GLN A 188 2.39 -2.73 1.69
CA GLN A 188 3.56 -1.89 1.92
C GLN A 188 4.71 -2.40 1.06
N LEU A 189 5.39 -1.50 0.33
CA LEU A 189 6.50 -1.82 -0.54
C LEU A 189 7.79 -1.22 0.00
N TYR A 190 8.83 -2.04 0.04
CA TYR A 190 10.20 -1.59 0.28
C TYR A 190 10.99 -1.66 -1.02
N SER A 191 11.49 -0.51 -1.49
CA SER A 191 12.17 -0.39 -2.80
C SER A 191 11.37 -1.02 -3.95
N GLY A 192 10.05 -0.80 -3.97
CA GLY A 192 9.14 -1.32 -5.01
C GLY A 192 8.74 -2.79 -4.86
N VAL A 193 9.24 -3.50 -3.84
CA VAL A 193 8.93 -4.92 -3.60
C VAL A 193 7.96 -5.05 -2.43
N PRO A 194 6.83 -5.75 -2.60
CA PRO A 194 5.86 -5.96 -1.53
C PRO A 194 6.44 -6.66 -0.30
N VAL A 195 6.04 -6.19 0.86
CA VAL A 195 6.34 -6.84 2.14
C VAL A 195 5.07 -7.52 2.63
N LEU A 196 5.10 -8.85 2.67
CA LEU A 196 3.97 -9.67 3.11
C LEU A 196 4.16 -10.01 4.59
N GLY A 197 3.30 -9.45 5.41
CA GLY A 197 3.21 -9.74 6.84
C GLY A 197 2.15 -10.81 7.14
N SER A 198 1.94 -11.07 8.41
CA SER A 198 0.84 -11.92 8.90
C SER A 198 -0.54 -11.25 8.75
N THR A 199 -0.56 -9.95 8.55
CA THR A 199 -1.75 -9.12 8.32
C THR A 199 -1.52 -8.19 7.13
N ASP A 200 -2.60 -7.76 6.49
CA ASP A 200 -2.54 -6.75 5.45
C ASP A 200 -1.92 -5.45 5.99
N PHE A 201 -1.19 -4.73 5.15
CA PHE A 201 -0.64 -3.43 5.51
C PHE A 201 -1.76 -2.44 5.79
N ALA A 202 -2.71 -2.32 4.84
CA ALA A 202 -3.84 -1.44 5.04
C ALA A 202 -5.09 -1.96 4.33
N ALA A 203 -6.24 -1.73 4.97
CA ALA A 203 -7.55 -1.97 4.41
C ALA A 203 -8.46 -0.77 4.70
N PHE A 204 -9.20 -0.32 3.69
CA PHE A 204 -10.17 0.79 3.78
C PHE A 204 -11.52 0.30 3.30
N GLU A 205 -12.55 0.54 4.08
CA GLU A 205 -13.93 0.20 3.75
C GLU A 205 -14.74 1.46 3.51
N PHE A 206 -15.24 1.61 2.28
CA PHE A 206 -16.12 2.70 1.89
C PHE A 206 -17.56 2.20 1.70
N GLU A 207 -18.51 3.01 2.11
CA GLU A 207 -19.92 2.86 1.77
C GLU A 207 -20.34 4.11 0.99
N GLY A 208 -20.55 3.93 -0.31
CA GLY A 208 -20.61 5.07 -1.23
C GLY A 208 -19.30 5.88 -1.18
N GLY A 209 -19.40 7.20 -0.99
CA GLY A 209 -18.25 8.09 -0.83
C GLY A 209 -17.67 8.17 0.59
N VAL A 210 -18.28 7.51 1.58
CA VAL A 210 -17.97 7.66 2.99
C VAL A 210 -17.02 6.58 3.49
N LEU A 211 -15.91 6.95 4.12
CA LEU A 211 -15.01 6.01 4.79
C LEU A 211 -15.68 5.49 6.08
N ARG A 212 -15.97 4.21 6.15
CA ARG A 212 -16.61 3.55 7.30
C ARG A 212 -15.62 2.95 8.28
N ALA A 213 -14.58 2.32 7.75
CA ALA A 213 -13.52 1.73 8.55
C ALA A 213 -12.19 1.80 7.81
N ALA A 214 -11.12 1.92 8.56
CA ALA A 214 -9.77 1.71 8.05
C ALA A 214 -8.91 1.02 9.11
N THR A 215 -8.09 0.10 8.65
CA THR A 215 -7.02 -0.49 9.46
C THR A 215 -5.72 -0.28 8.72
N VAL A 216 -4.71 0.25 9.40
CA VAL A 216 -3.35 0.41 8.86
C VAL A 216 -2.38 -0.17 9.86
N ASN A 217 -1.52 -1.07 9.43
CA ASN A 217 -0.46 -1.69 10.22
C ASN A 217 0.90 -1.24 9.68
N LEU A 218 1.28 -0.02 10.03
CA LEU A 218 2.52 0.60 9.58
C LEU A 218 3.73 -0.10 10.20
N GLN A 219 4.69 -0.49 9.36
CA GLN A 219 5.97 -1.05 9.79
C GLN A 219 7.12 -0.23 9.20
N ARG A 220 8.24 -0.18 9.91
CA ARG A 220 9.46 0.44 9.44
C ARG A 220 10.52 -0.62 9.24
N PHE A 221 11.14 -0.63 8.06
CA PHE A 221 12.10 -1.65 7.66
C PHE A 221 13.48 -1.03 7.45
N ALA A 222 14.52 -1.81 7.76
CA ALA A 222 15.90 -1.51 7.40
C ALA A 222 16.60 -2.74 6.85
N ALA A 223 17.51 -2.54 5.90
CA ALA A 223 18.35 -3.59 5.38
C ALA A 223 19.31 -4.12 6.48
N THR A 224 19.45 -5.44 6.58
CA THR A 224 20.36 -6.08 7.54
C THR A 224 21.83 -6.07 7.08
N GLY A 225 22.08 -5.74 5.82
CA GLY A 225 23.39 -5.91 5.17
C GLY A 225 23.55 -7.25 4.45
N GLU A 226 22.69 -8.21 4.70
CA GLU A 226 22.63 -9.46 3.93
C GLU A 226 21.79 -9.26 2.68
N ASN A 227 22.18 -9.93 1.59
CA ASN A 227 21.44 -9.94 0.34
C ASN A 227 21.09 -11.37 -0.04
N ARG A 228 19.91 -11.56 -0.64
CA ARG A 228 19.49 -12.83 -1.23
C ARG A 228 19.17 -12.66 -2.71
N ILE A 229 19.53 -13.68 -3.48
CA ILE A 229 19.13 -13.80 -4.88
C ILE A 229 17.72 -14.36 -4.91
N VAL A 230 16.80 -13.63 -5.53
CA VAL A 230 15.44 -14.11 -5.78
C VAL A 230 15.47 -15.01 -7.01
N LEU A 231 14.84 -16.18 -6.91
CA LEU A 231 14.79 -17.15 -7.99
C LEU A 231 14.28 -16.49 -9.29
N PRO A 232 15.02 -16.60 -10.42
CA PRO A 232 14.58 -16.03 -11.70
C PRO A 232 13.18 -16.53 -12.10
N ALA A 233 12.37 -15.68 -12.75
CA ALA A 233 10.99 -16.01 -13.07
C ALA A 233 10.84 -17.27 -13.89
N LYS A 234 11.74 -17.48 -14.88
CA LYS A 234 11.73 -18.69 -15.71
C LYS A 234 11.93 -19.97 -14.91
N GLN A 235 12.82 -19.93 -13.89
CA GLN A 235 13.06 -21.07 -13.02
C GLN A 235 11.91 -21.28 -12.04
N ALA A 236 11.38 -20.17 -11.48
CA ALA A 236 10.22 -20.22 -10.61
C ALA A 236 8.99 -20.74 -11.35
N ALA A 237 8.72 -20.27 -12.57
CA ALA A 237 7.63 -20.76 -13.41
C ALA A 237 7.77 -22.26 -13.75
N ALA A 238 9.00 -22.75 -13.98
CA ALA A 238 9.26 -24.17 -14.23
C ALA A 238 9.02 -25.05 -12.97
N SER A 239 9.15 -24.48 -11.78
CA SER A 239 8.88 -25.19 -10.52
C SER A 239 7.40 -25.13 -10.10
N ALA A 240 6.61 -24.26 -10.74
CA ALA A 240 5.18 -24.15 -10.46
C ALA A 240 4.45 -25.41 -10.94
N SER A 241 3.60 -25.98 -10.10
CA SER A 241 2.69 -27.05 -10.53
C SER A 241 1.67 -26.49 -11.53
N ALA A 242 1.30 -27.29 -12.52
CA ALA A 242 0.30 -26.92 -13.53
C ALA A 242 -0.99 -26.45 -12.87
N GLY A 243 -1.28 -25.17 -13.00
CA GLY A 243 -2.45 -24.50 -12.45
C GLY A 243 -2.33 -22.99 -12.67
N GLU A 244 -3.44 -22.29 -12.72
CA GLU A 244 -3.51 -20.84 -12.87
C GLU A 244 -2.98 -20.15 -11.62
N ARG A 245 -1.68 -19.97 -11.51
CA ARG A 245 -1.04 -19.29 -10.39
C ARG A 245 -0.30 -18.07 -10.87
N SER A 246 -0.70 -16.93 -10.37
CA SER A 246 0.12 -15.71 -10.46
C SER A 246 1.34 -15.86 -9.56
N MET A 247 2.43 -15.22 -9.94
CA MET A 247 3.67 -15.25 -9.19
C MET A 247 4.15 -13.83 -8.94
N MET A 248 4.59 -13.56 -7.72
CA MET A 248 5.18 -12.27 -7.36
C MET A 248 6.49 -12.48 -6.59
N ALA A 249 7.42 -11.52 -6.72
CA ALA A 249 8.52 -11.40 -5.79
C ALA A 249 8.04 -10.55 -4.61
N ALA A 250 8.33 -10.99 -3.39
CA ALA A 250 7.95 -10.28 -2.18
C ALA A 250 8.90 -10.60 -1.03
N TYR A 251 8.87 -9.78 -0.01
CA TYR A 251 9.46 -10.09 1.29
C TYR A 251 8.46 -10.84 2.15
N ARG A 252 8.92 -11.86 2.87
CA ARG A 252 8.11 -12.57 3.86
C ARG A 252 8.90 -12.74 5.16
N GLU A 253 8.21 -12.69 6.27
CA GLU A 253 8.83 -12.90 7.57
C GLU A 253 9.31 -14.34 7.73
N GLU A 254 10.60 -14.49 8.00
CA GLU A 254 11.28 -15.76 8.30
C GLU A 254 12.18 -15.56 9.52
N ASN A 255 11.84 -16.18 10.65
CA ASN A 255 12.65 -16.12 11.87
C ASN A 255 12.99 -14.69 12.37
N GLY A 256 12.04 -13.77 12.26
CA GLY A 256 12.20 -12.38 12.74
C GLY A 256 12.88 -11.42 11.75
N VAL A 257 13.17 -11.88 10.54
CA VAL A 257 13.63 -11.05 9.42
C VAL A 257 12.70 -11.22 8.24
N TYR A 258 12.71 -10.25 7.33
CA TYR A 258 11.95 -10.33 6.09
C TYR A 258 12.88 -10.71 4.95
N ALA A 259 12.75 -11.93 4.49
CA ALA A 259 13.55 -12.47 3.41
C ALA A 259 12.82 -12.34 2.07
N PRO A 260 13.51 -11.88 1.00
CA PRO A 260 12.91 -11.81 -0.32
C PRO A 260 12.84 -13.21 -0.94
N SER A 261 11.70 -13.52 -1.55
CA SER A 261 11.47 -14.77 -2.28
C SER A 261 10.41 -14.57 -3.35
N ARG A 262 10.14 -15.61 -4.14
CA ARG A 262 8.99 -15.66 -5.04
C ARG A 262 7.89 -16.48 -4.42
N PHE A 263 6.70 -15.95 -4.48
CA PHE A 263 5.50 -16.58 -3.97
C PHE A 263 4.51 -16.78 -5.09
N TYR A 264 3.79 -17.88 -5.02
CA TYR A 264 2.68 -18.16 -5.90
C TYR A 264 1.40 -17.65 -5.22
N LEU A 265 0.59 -16.95 -6.00
CA LEU A 265 -0.72 -16.51 -5.54
C LEU A 265 -1.76 -17.53 -6.00
N LYS A 266 -2.48 -18.09 -5.07
CA LYS A 266 -3.64 -18.92 -5.34
C LYS A 266 -4.89 -18.11 -5.09
N ASP A 267 -5.71 -17.93 -6.15
CA ASP A 267 -6.96 -17.16 -6.08
C ASP A 267 -6.76 -15.75 -5.48
N GLY A 268 -5.64 -15.09 -5.83
CA GLY A 268 -5.30 -13.76 -5.32
C GLY A 268 -4.82 -13.72 -3.85
N LYS A 269 -4.57 -14.87 -3.24
CA LYS A 269 -4.02 -14.98 -1.88
C LYS A 269 -2.67 -15.69 -1.92
N THR A 270 -1.75 -15.27 -1.06
CA THR A 270 -0.47 -15.96 -0.84
C THR A 270 -0.69 -17.25 -0.09
N ASP A 271 -0.19 -18.36 -0.62
CA ASP A 271 -0.07 -19.63 0.13
C ASP A 271 1.04 -19.54 1.17
#